data_e062a87659cafe00b6e2c58d7ef27d8d
#
_entry.id   e062a87659cafe00b6e2c58d7ef27d8d
#
_cell.length_a   1.000
_cell.length_b   1.000
_cell.length_c   1.000
_cell.angle_alpha   90.00
_cell.angle_beta   90.00
_cell.angle_gamma   90.00
#
_symmetry.space_group_name_H-M   'P 1'
#
loop_
_entity.id
_entity.type
_entity.pdbx_description
1 polymer ?
#
loop_
_entity_poly.entity_id
_entity_poly.type
_entity_poly.pdbx_seq_one_letter_code
_entity_poly.pdbx_strand_id
1 'polypeptide(L)'
;MKSVILCEGKDDLWFIGYYLHKTRKWEITTKPINWENYKVSPLNRKQEVNYLTNGEDSVAIWSVGGKDSFSHAVDILFEKFINAYPSDPINSIVIMRDRDNESISTILQNVKEWFAEFVG
;
A
#
# COMPACT_ATOMS: atom_id res chain seq x y z
N MET A 1 -1.40 10.70 -10.57
CA MET A 1 -0.76 10.46 -9.27
C MET A 1 -0.86 8.99 -8.91
N LYS A 2 0.22 8.43 -8.42
CA LYS A 2 0.29 7.04 -7.96
C LYS A 2 0.35 6.98 -6.45
N SER A 3 -0.52 6.19 -5.85
CA SER A 3 -0.57 5.99 -4.40
C SER A 3 -0.56 4.51 -4.06
N VAL A 4 -0.01 4.19 -2.91
CA VAL A 4 -0.05 2.83 -2.36
C VAL A 4 -0.75 2.88 -1.01
N ILE A 5 -1.70 2.00 -0.81
CA ILE A 5 -2.34 1.81 0.49
C ILE A 5 -1.94 0.43 1.01
N LEU A 6 -1.27 0.41 2.15
CA LEU A 6 -0.93 -0.83 2.86
C LEU A 6 -1.97 -1.07 3.93
N CYS A 7 -2.57 -2.25 3.94
CA CYS A 7 -3.53 -2.66 4.97
C CYS A 7 -3.18 -4.04 5.50
N GLU A 8 -3.76 -4.43 6.63
CA GLU A 8 -3.38 -5.68 7.30
C GLU A 8 -3.84 -6.92 6.56
N GLY A 9 -5.12 -6.99 6.19
CA GLY A 9 -5.71 -8.20 5.67
C GLY A 9 -6.56 -7.98 4.43
N LYS A 10 -7.00 -9.10 3.85
CA LYS A 10 -7.80 -9.09 2.62
C LYS A 10 -9.17 -8.45 2.81
N ASP A 11 -9.75 -8.56 3.99
CA ASP A 11 -11.04 -7.92 4.28
C ASP A 11 -10.91 -6.40 4.22
N ASP A 12 -9.82 -5.86 4.74
CA ASP A 12 -9.52 -4.42 4.66
C ASP A 12 -9.35 -3.99 3.22
N LEU A 13 -8.61 -4.76 2.43
CA LEU A 13 -8.39 -4.51 1.02
C LEU A 13 -9.72 -4.45 0.25
N TRP A 14 -10.59 -5.42 0.47
CA TRP A 14 -11.91 -5.46 -0.17
C TRP A 14 -12.78 -4.29 0.27
N PHE A 15 -12.76 -3.94 1.55
CA PHE A 15 -13.53 -2.82 2.08
C PHE A 15 -13.07 -1.49 1.46
N ILE A 16 -11.76 -1.24 1.44
CA ILE A 16 -11.20 0.00 0.88
C ILE A 16 -11.54 0.11 -0.60
N GLY A 17 -11.34 -0.96 -1.36
CA GLY A 17 -11.64 -0.99 -2.79
C GLY A 17 -13.10 -0.74 -3.07
N TYR A 18 -13.98 -1.40 -2.34
CA TYR A 18 -15.42 -1.22 -2.48
C TYR A 18 -15.84 0.21 -2.13
N TYR A 19 -15.30 0.76 -1.04
CA TYR A 19 -15.58 2.12 -0.62
C TYR A 19 -15.19 3.14 -1.70
N LEU A 20 -13.99 3.04 -2.23
CA LEU A 20 -13.51 3.94 -3.29
C LEU A 20 -14.36 3.80 -4.55
N HIS A 21 -14.72 2.58 -4.92
CA HIS A 21 -15.54 2.33 -6.09
C HIS A 21 -16.94 2.92 -5.94
N LYS A 22 -17.60 2.70 -4.81
CA LYS A 22 -18.99 3.13 -4.60
C LYS A 22 -19.13 4.62 -4.28
N THR A 23 -18.22 5.18 -3.48
CA THR A 23 -18.38 6.56 -3.00
C THR A 23 -17.55 7.58 -3.77
N ARG A 24 -16.43 7.16 -4.37
CA ARG A 24 -15.50 8.04 -5.06
C ARG A 24 -15.37 7.72 -6.55
N LYS A 25 -16.14 6.78 -7.03
CA LYS A 25 -16.20 6.39 -8.46
C LYS A 25 -14.88 5.91 -9.05
N TRP A 26 -14.04 5.30 -8.22
CA TRP A 26 -12.82 4.64 -8.71
C TRP A 26 -13.18 3.35 -9.44
N GLU A 27 -12.47 3.05 -10.50
CA GLU A 27 -12.66 1.83 -11.26
C GLU A 27 -11.65 0.76 -10.85
N ILE A 28 -12.13 -0.45 -10.62
CA ILE A 28 -11.28 -1.60 -10.31
C ILE A 28 -10.69 -2.11 -11.62
N THR A 29 -9.36 -2.28 -11.65
CA THR A 29 -8.67 -2.76 -12.84
C THR A 29 -7.67 -3.84 -12.46
N THR A 30 -7.30 -4.67 -13.43
CA THR A 30 -6.33 -5.75 -13.19
C THR A 30 -4.95 -5.17 -12.89
N LYS A 31 -4.46 -4.28 -13.75
CA LYS A 31 -3.20 -3.58 -13.55
C LYS A 31 -3.14 -2.39 -14.50
N PRO A 32 -3.13 -1.17 -14.00
CA PRO A 32 -3.03 0.01 -14.87
C PRO A 32 -1.66 0.04 -15.58
N ILE A 33 -1.64 0.65 -16.76
CA ILE A 33 -0.41 0.78 -17.57
C ILE A 33 0.71 1.46 -16.79
N ASN A 34 0.38 2.48 -16.02
CA ASN A 34 1.37 3.23 -15.23
C ASN A 34 1.96 2.47 -14.04
N TRP A 35 1.61 1.21 -13.86
CA TRP A 35 2.16 0.34 -12.83
C TRP A 35 3.07 -0.76 -13.39
N GLU A 36 3.50 -0.66 -14.62
CA GLU A 36 4.33 -1.68 -15.27
C GLU A 36 5.64 -1.95 -14.53
N ASN A 37 6.25 -0.91 -13.96
CA ASN A 37 7.50 -1.04 -13.21
C ASN A 37 7.30 -1.57 -11.80
N TYR A 38 6.07 -1.59 -11.31
CA TYR A 38 5.76 -1.94 -9.92
C TYR A 38 5.03 -3.27 -9.86
N LYS A 39 5.78 -4.32 -10.09
CA LYS A 39 5.22 -5.69 -10.03
C LYS A 39 5.21 -6.15 -8.59
N VAL A 40 4.17 -5.77 -7.86
CA VAL A 40 3.95 -6.31 -6.53
C VAL A 40 3.39 -7.71 -6.69
N SER A 41 4.22 -8.70 -6.40
CA SER A 41 3.78 -10.09 -6.36
C SER A 41 3.52 -10.44 -4.90
N PRO A 42 2.31 -10.90 -4.57
CA PRO A 42 2.03 -11.36 -3.22
C PRO A 42 3.05 -12.42 -2.80
N LEU A 43 3.71 -12.21 -1.66
CA LEU A 43 4.76 -13.12 -1.17
C LEU A 43 4.20 -14.44 -0.64
N ASN A 44 2.92 -14.45 -0.26
CA ASN A 44 2.26 -15.63 0.26
C ASN A 44 0.74 -15.50 0.10
N ARG A 45 0.00 -16.54 0.52
CA ARG A 45 -1.46 -16.60 0.37
C ARG A 45 -2.21 -15.55 1.20
N LYS A 46 -1.56 -14.93 2.18
CA LYS A 46 -2.16 -13.91 3.04
C LYS A 46 -2.10 -12.53 2.42
N GLN A 47 -1.35 -12.36 1.34
CA GLN A 47 -1.18 -11.08 0.67
C GLN A 47 -1.99 -11.03 -0.63
N GLU A 48 -2.50 -9.85 -0.93
CA GLU A 48 -3.21 -9.58 -2.17
C GLU A 48 -2.98 -8.12 -2.57
N VAL A 49 -3.02 -7.84 -3.85
CA VAL A 49 -2.90 -6.49 -4.39
C VAL A 49 -4.03 -6.24 -5.36
N ASN A 50 -4.75 -5.14 -5.16
CA ASN A 50 -5.77 -4.68 -6.10
C ASN A 50 -5.43 -3.28 -6.59
N TYR A 51 -5.78 -3.00 -7.84
CA TYR A 51 -5.52 -1.71 -8.47
C TYR A 51 -6.84 -1.01 -8.82
N LEU A 52 -6.90 0.30 -8.55
CA LEU A 52 -8.02 1.11 -8.94
C LEU A 52 -7.52 2.36 -9.65
N THR A 53 -8.34 2.90 -10.54
CA THR A 53 -8.03 4.12 -11.29
C THR A 53 -9.15 5.12 -11.19
N ASN A 54 -8.80 6.40 -11.24
CA ASN A 54 -9.75 7.50 -11.34
C ASN A 54 -9.11 8.59 -12.21
N GLY A 55 -9.44 8.57 -13.52
CA GLY A 55 -8.76 9.43 -14.47
C GLY A 55 -7.29 9.08 -14.61
N GLU A 56 -6.42 10.04 -14.34
CA GLU A 56 -4.97 9.84 -14.37
C GLU A 56 -4.42 9.33 -13.03
N ASP A 57 -5.24 9.34 -12.00
CA ASP A 57 -4.85 8.87 -10.68
C ASP A 57 -5.03 7.36 -10.58
N SER A 58 -4.14 6.73 -9.86
CA SER A 58 -4.19 5.28 -9.63
C SER A 58 -3.72 4.94 -8.23
N VAL A 59 -4.22 3.84 -7.72
CA VAL A 59 -3.86 3.34 -6.40
C VAL A 59 -3.67 1.83 -6.44
N ALA A 60 -2.64 1.36 -5.76
CA ALA A 60 -2.47 -0.05 -5.45
C ALA A 60 -2.81 -0.26 -3.98
N ILE A 61 -3.77 -1.13 -3.70
CA ILE A 61 -4.12 -1.51 -2.34
C ILE A 61 -3.48 -2.87 -2.09
N TRP A 62 -2.59 -2.92 -1.12
CA TRP A 62 -1.80 -4.11 -0.81
C TRP A 62 -2.09 -4.56 0.61
N SER A 63 -2.69 -5.74 0.74
CA SER A 63 -2.85 -6.39 2.04
C SER A 63 -1.57 -7.14 2.39
N VAL A 64 -0.94 -6.75 3.49
CA VAL A 64 0.41 -7.23 3.82
C VAL A 64 0.42 -8.57 4.55
N GLY A 65 -0.74 -9.04 5.00
CA GLY A 65 -0.86 -10.36 5.62
C GLY A 65 -0.67 -10.37 7.13
N GLY A 66 -0.93 -9.25 7.79
CA GLY A 66 -0.85 -9.12 9.23
C GLY A 66 -0.01 -7.93 9.67
N LYS A 67 -0.21 -7.48 10.91
CA LYS A 67 0.45 -6.27 11.41
C LYS A 67 1.97 -6.37 11.46
N ASP A 68 2.51 -7.58 11.62
CA ASP A 68 3.96 -7.79 11.68
C ASP A 68 4.63 -7.75 10.31
N SER A 69 3.86 -7.72 9.23
CA SER A 69 4.37 -7.72 7.86
C SER A 69 4.51 -6.31 7.26
N PHE A 70 4.07 -5.26 7.93
CA PHE A 70 4.17 -3.90 7.41
C PHE A 70 5.63 -3.47 7.18
N SER A 71 6.50 -3.75 8.13
CA SER A 71 7.92 -3.40 8.01
C SER A 71 8.54 -3.99 6.75
N HIS A 72 8.28 -5.25 6.49
CA HIS A 72 8.79 -5.93 5.30
C HIS A 72 8.21 -5.34 4.01
N ALA A 73 6.92 -5.00 4.01
CA ALA A 73 6.28 -4.36 2.86
C ALA A 73 6.88 -2.98 2.56
N VAL A 74 7.17 -2.20 3.59
CA VAL A 74 7.83 -0.90 3.45
C VAL A 74 9.23 -1.07 2.85
N ASP A 75 9.99 -2.05 3.31
CA ASP A 75 11.31 -2.36 2.75
C ASP A 75 11.24 -2.66 1.26
N ILE A 76 10.29 -3.50 0.85
CA ILE A 76 10.07 -3.84 -0.56
C ILE A 76 9.71 -2.59 -1.38
N LEU A 77 8.82 -1.75 -0.87
CA LEU A 77 8.43 -0.52 -1.56
C LEU A 77 9.63 0.37 -1.84
N PHE A 78 10.49 0.60 -0.85
CA PHE A 78 11.64 1.48 -1.03
C PHE A 78 12.73 0.85 -1.88
N GLU A 79 13.09 -0.40 -1.62
CA GLU A 79 14.19 -1.05 -2.33
C GLU A 79 13.88 -1.36 -3.78
N LYS A 80 12.70 -1.91 -4.05
CA LYS A 80 12.35 -2.42 -5.38
C LYS A 80 11.58 -1.44 -6.23
N PHE A 81 10.94 -0.44 -5.62
CA PHE A 81 10.07 0.47 -6.35
C PHE A 81 10.59 1.91 -6.30
N ILE A 82 10.57 2.54 -5.14
CA ILE A 82 10.87 3.97 -5.03
C ILE A 82 12.30 4.28 -5.47
N ASN A 83 13.27 3.57 -4.92
CA ASN A 83 14.68 3.82 -5.23
C ASN A 83 15.09 3.31 -6.60
N ALA A 84 14.43 2.27 -7.10
CA ALA A 84 14.74 1.70 -8.41
C ALA A 84 14.20 2.53 -9.57
N TYR A 85 13.13 3.29 -9.36
CA TYR A 85 12.47 4.06 -10.43
C TYR A 85 12.22 5.52 -10.01
N PRO A 86 13.29 6.32 -9.84
CA PRO A 86 13.14 7.70 -9.38
C PRO A 86 12.41 8.61 -10.38
N SER A 87 12.38 8.26 -11.66
CA SER A 87 11.67 9.04 -12.68
C SER A 87 10.19 8.65 -12.82
N ASP A 88 9.74 7.63 -12.09
CA ASP A 88 8.36 7.16 -12.08
C ASP A 88 7.89 7.04 -10.62
N PRO A 89 7.65 8.16 -9.93
CA PRO A 89 7.49 8.15 -8.47
C PRO A 89 6.13 7.62 -8.01
N ILE A 90 6.16 6.99 -6.84
CA ILE A 90 4.97 6.79 -6.02
C ILE A 90 4.81 8.06 -5.19
N ASN A 91 3.67 8.74 -5.34
CA ASN A 91 3.46 10.07 -4.76
C ASN A 91 3.02 10.03 -3.30
N SER A 92 2.32 8.98 -2.89
CA SER A 92 1.90 8.85 -1.51
C SER A 92 1.80 7.40 -1.07
N ILE A 93 2.08 7.16 0.20
CA ILE A 93 1.92 5.87 0.86
C ILE A 93 1.01 6.08 2.06
N VAL A 94 -0.06 5.30 2.12
CA VAL A 94 -1.00 5.32 3.23
C VAL A 94 -0.92 3.99 3.95
N ILE A 95 -0.81 4.03 5.27
CA ILE A 95 -0.79 2.82 6.09
C ILE A 95 -2.07 2.78 6.90
N MET A 96 -2.87 1.74 6.70
CA MET A 96 -4.09 1.50 7.45
C MET A 96 -3.87 0.27 8.31
N ARG A 97 -3.83 0.48 9.62
CA ARG A 97 -3.53 -0.56 10.58
C ARG A 97 -4.59 -0.56 11.68
N ASP A 98 -5.06 -1.74 12.06
CA ASP A 98 -5.95 -1.88 13.19
C ASP A 98 -5.20 -1.53 14.47
N ARG A 99 -5.88 -0.76 15.31
CA ARG A 99 -5.29 -0.31 16.56
C ARG A 99 -5.18 -1.43 17.59
N ASP A 100 -6.12 -2.34 17.57
CA ASP A 100 -6.24 -3.40 18.58
C ASP A 100 -6.19 -2.81 19.99
N ASN A 101 -5.27 -3.28 20.83
CA ASN A 101 -5.06 -2.77 22.18
C ASN A 101 -3.85 -1.82 22.27
N GLU A 102 -3.25 -1.47 21.15
CA GLU A 102 -2.07 -0.61 21.14
C GLU A 102 -2.47 0.86 21.22
N SER A 103 -1.64 1.67 21.86
CA SER A 103 -1.84 3.12 21.87
C SER A 103 -1.48 3.73 20.53
N ILE A 104 -2.09 4.87 20.22
CA ILE A 104 -1.79 5.61 19.00
C ILE A 104 -0.29 5.98 18.95
N SER A 105 0.29 6.39 20.07
CA SER A 105 1.70 6.76 20.13
C SER A 105 2.61 5.57 19.85
N THR A 106 2.27 4.36 20.30
CA THR A 106 3.04 3.15 19.97
C THR A 106 2.97 2.85 18.48
N ILE A 107 1.79 2.94 17.87
CA ILE A 107 1.63 2.70 16.43
C ILE A 107 2.43 3.71 15.63
N LEU A 108 2.34 5.00 15.97
CA LEU A 108 3.10 6.04 15.28
C LEU A 108 4.60 5.85 15.42
N GLN A 109 5.07 5.41 16.57
CA GLN A 109 6.49 5.12 16.78
C GLN A 109 6.96 3.98 15.89
N ASN A 110 6.18 2.91 15.79
CA ASN A 110 6.47 1.79 14.91
C ASN A 110 6.57 2.24 13.44
N VAL A 111 5.61 3.05 12.98
CA VAL A 111 5.61 3.56 11.61
C VAL A 111 6.85 4.40 11.35
N LYS A 112 7.22 5.27 12.28
CA LYS A 112 8.45 6.08 12.17
C LYS A 112 9.69 5.21 12.07
N GLU A 113 9.77 4.15 12.84
CA GLU A 113 10.90 3.21 12.80
C GLU A 113 11.01 2.51 11.45
N TRP A 114 9.88 2.13 10.85
CA TRP A 114 9.90 1.48 9.53
C TRP A 114 10.47 2.39 8.45
N PHE A 115 10.25 3.69 8.55
CA PHE A 115 10.72 4.66 7.56
C PHE A 115 12.06 5.31 7.90
N ALA A 116 12.55 5.18 9.13
CA ALA A 116 13.75 5.88 9.58
C ALA A 116 14.98 5.59 8.70
N GLU A 117 15.11 4.35 8.24
CA GLU A 117 16.20 3.91 7.38
C GLU A 117 16.22 4.60 6.01
N PHE A 118 15.04 5.04 5.53
CA PHE A 118 14.89 5.57 4.18
C PHE A 118 14.73 7.09 4.15
N VAL A 119 14.30 7.70 5.24
CA VAL A 119 13.99 9.13 5.33
C VAL A 119 15.05 9.88 6.13
N GLY A 120 15.92 9.14 6.77
CA GLY A 120 16.96 9.59 7.66
C GLY A 120 17.67 10.85 7.45
#